data_0ef1d6bff323efe4745866f9e4342674
#
_entry.id   0ef1d6bff323efe4745866f9e4342674
#
_cell.length_a   1.000
_cell.length_b   1.000
_cell.length_c   1.000
_cell.angle_alpha   90.00
_cell.angle_beta   90.00
_cell.angle_gamma   90.00
#
_symmetry.space_group_name_H-M   'P 1'
#
loop_
_entity.id
_entity.type
_entity.pdbx_description
1 polymer ?
#
loop_
_entity_poly.entity_id
_entity_poly.type
_entity_poly.pdbx_seq_one_letter_code
_entity_poly.pdbx_strand_id
1 'polypeptide(L)'
;MAERRTHTLSYHVLSKYPQLKKASIYEIDGSGEDWEGLENIIKVSSLAYKDEILSAIKRHNTDVAREAAIRSLDGGKVYAELLATVYPTLRRTVFRMRFDVRPYTDDELEEMFATVPGCLSQYEMYKLAQQYVECGKNPVAIYRKAYEQFVLDPLAVLNYANALLKYEKDANAALKVLKRLKNDNRALLPMAIAYNMKGDWQKAEQMFNAISPQ
;
A
#
# COMPACT_ATOMS: atom_id res chain seq x y z
N MET A 1 -9.66 12.32 -29.85
CA MET A 1 -9.62 10.86 -29.56
C MET A 1 -9.26 10.54 -28.11
N ALA A 2 -8.31 11.22 -27.49
CA ALA A 2 -7.95 11.06 -26.07
C ALA A 2 -9.15 11.29 -25.12
N GLU A 3 -9.84 12.39 -25.27
CA GLU A 3 -11.04 12.76 -24.50
C GLU A 3 -12.13 11.66 -24.50
N ARG A 4 -12.43 11.08 -25.68
CA ARG A 4 -13.42 9.98 -25.77
C ARG A 4 -13.02 8.76 -24.96
N ARG A 5 -11.72 8.42 -24.90
CA ARG A 5 -11.22 7.29 -24.12
C ARG A 5 -11.33 7.55 -22.63
N THR A 6 -10.99 8.77 -22.21
CA THR A 6 -11.07 9.18 -20.81
C THR A 6 -12.51 9.17 -20.32
N HIS A 7 -13.45 9.68 -21.11
CA HIS A 7 -14.89 9.61 -20.82
C HIS A 7 -15.40 8.15 -20.74
N THR A 8 -14.97 7.29 -21.66
CA THR A 8 -15.37 5.88 -21.65
C THR A 8 -14.86 5.18 -20.39
N LEU A 9 -13.61 5.43 -19.99
CA LEU A 9 -13.05 4.88 -18.75
C LEU A 9 -13.80 5.39 -17.52
N SER A 10 -14.04 6.70 -17.44
CA SER A 10 -14.81 7.33 -16.36
C SER A 10 -16.19 6.68 -16.23
N TYR A 11 -16.91 6.54 -17.33
CA TYR A 11 -18.21 5.88 -17.34
C TYR A 11 -18.13 4.44 -16.85
N HIS A 12 -17.14 3.67 -17.31
CA HIS A 12 -16.95 2.28 -16.90
C HIS A 12 -16.67 2.16 -15.39
N VAL A 13 -15.76 3.00 -14.85
CA VAL A 13 -15.43 3.03 -13.42
C VAL A 13 -16.66 3.39 -12.60
N LEU A 14 -17.40 4.42 -12.98
CA LEU A 14 -18.59 4.87 -12.25
C LEU A 14 -19.78 3.91 -12.34
N SER A 15 -19.88 3.13 -13.41
CA SER A 15 -20.89 2.08 -13.53
C SER A 15 -20.57 0.89 -12.61
N LYS A 16 -19.29 0.56 -12.48
CA LYS A 16 -18.82 -0.55 -11.64
C LYS A 16 -18.76 -0.19 -10.15
N TYR A 17 -18.52 1.09 -9.84
CA TYR A 17 -18.38 1.62 -8.48
C TYR A 17 -19.28 2.85 -8.27
N PRO A 18 -20.61 2.68 -8.16
CA PRO A 18 -21.57 3.79 -8.08
C PRO A 18 -21.34 4.74 -6.90
N GLN A 19 -20.75 4.23 -5.81
CA GLN A 19 -20.40 5.00 -4.63
C GLN A 19 -19.41 6.14 -4.93
N LEU A 20 -18.58 5.99 -5.95
CA LEU A 20 -17.65 7.03 -6.36
C LEU A 20 -18.33 8.25 -6.99
N LYS A 21 -19.59 8.13 -7.43
CA LYS A 21 -20.36 9.28 -7.97
C LYS A 21 -20.61 10.38 -6.94
N LYS A 22 -20.66 10.04 -5.65
CA LYS A 22 -20.93 10.98 -4.55
C LYS A 22 -19.69 11.67 -3.99
N ALA A 23 -18.51 11.11 -4.23
CA ALA A 23 -17.30 11.43 -3.46
C ALA A 23 -16.31 12.30 -4.25
N SER A 24 -16.57 12.74 -5.49
CA SER A 24 -15.43 13.07 -6.32
C SER A 24 -15.62 14.29 -7.19
N ILE A 25 -14.60 15.07 -7.15
CA ILE A 25 -14.22 15.99 -8.22
C ILE A 25 -13.54 15.13 -9.27
N TYR A 26 -14.19 14.91 -10.41
CA TYR A 26 -13.59 14.28 -11.58
C TYR A 26 -12.94 15.36 -12.43
N GLU A 27 -11.63 15.34 -12.48
CA GLU A 27 -10.91 16.00 -13.57
C GLU A 27 -10.72 14.97 -14.68
N ILE A 28 -11.41 15.18 -15.81
CA ILE A 28 -11.18 14.45 -17.04
C ILE A 28 -10.19 15.27 -17.85
N ASP A 29 -8.91 14.97 -17.70
CA ASP A 29 -7.88 15.57 -18.53
C ASP A 29 -7.68 14.72 -19.78
N GLY A 30 -8.12 15.27 -20.90
CA GLY A 30 -7.84 14.76 -22.24
C GLY A 30 -6.55 15.35 -22.78
N SER A 31 -5.51 15.49 -21.97
CA SER A 31 -4.20 15.97 -22.41
C SER A 31 -3.79 15.24 -23.68
N GLY A 32 -3.39 16.03 -24.69
CA GLY A 32 -3.17 15.58 -26.06
C GLY A 32 -2.13 14.45 -26.21
N GLU A 33 -1.08 14.70 -26.92
CA GLU A 33 0.00 13.71 -27.14
C GLU A 33 0.97 13.67 -25.95
N ASP A 34 1.43 12.48 -25.55
CA ASP A 34 2.44 12.29 -24.49
C ASP A 34 3.84 12.60 -25.05
N TRP A 35 4.13 13.89 -25.24
CA TRP A 35 5.41 14.34 -25.80
C TRP A 35 6.59 14.03 -24.90
N GLU A 36 6.42 14.07 -23.59
CA GLU A 36 7.46 13.69 -22.63
C GLU A 36 7.79 12.19 -22.72
N GLY A 37 6.76 11.37 -22.79
CA GLY A 37 6.91 9.93 -22.99
C GLY A 37 7.59 9.62 -24.32
N LEU A 38 7.21 10.32 -25.40
CA LEU A 38 7.86 10.19 -26.71
C LEU A 38 9.33 10.58 -26.63
N GLU A 39 9.66 11.73 -26.04
CA GLU A 39 11.03 12.20 -25.88
C GLU A 39 11.90 11.19 -25.13
N ASN A 40 11.38 10.62 -24.05
CA ASN A 40 12.10 9.63 -23.24
C ASN A 40 12.36 8.33 -24.00
N ILE A 41 11.39 7.83 -24.78
CA ILE A 41 11.59 6.63 -25.62
C ILE A 41 12.62 6.92 -26.72
N ILE A 42 12.49 8.05 -27.40
CA ILE A 42 13.42 8.42 -28.49
C ILE A 42 14.85 8.58 -27.99
N LYS A 43 15.07 9.17 -26.80
CA LYS A 43 16.41 9.33 -26.20
C LYS A 43 17.17 8.01 -26.04
N VAL A 44 16.48 6.93 -25.77
CA VAL A 44 17.10 5.60 -25.56
C VAL A 44 17.00 4.69 -26.79
N SER A 45 16.30 5.13 -27.84
CA SER A 45 16.13 4.36 -29.07
C SER A 45 17.35 4.40 -29.98
N SER A 46 17.43 3.45 -30.91
CA SER A 46 18.41 3.39 -31.99
C SER A 46 17.84 3.88 -33.33
N LEU A 47 16.78 4.69 -33.32
CA LEU A 47 16.15 5.20 -34.53
C LEU A 47 17.05 6.13 -35.31
N ALA A 48 17.04 6.03 -36.62
CA ALA A 48 17.94 6.74 -37.52
C ALA A 48 17.78 8.27 -37.44
N TYR A 49 16.59 8.78 -37.20
CA TYR A 49 16.27 10.22 -37.14
C TYR A 49 16.00 10.72 -35.71
N LYS A 50 16.75 10.15 -34.76
CA LYS A 50 16.58 10.45 -33.32
C LYS A 50 16.73 11.94 -33.00
N ASP A 51 17.82 12.55 -33.47
CA ASP A 51 18.15 13.94 -33.15
C ASP A 51 17.20 14.93 -33.83
N GLU A 52 16.74 14.62 -35.02
CA GLU A 52 15.75 15.42 -35.77
C GLU A 52 14.39 15.38 -35.06
N ILE A 53 13.94 14.20 -34.57
CA ILE A 53 12.70 14.04 -33.83
C ILE A 53 12.78 14.85 -32.52
N LEU A 54 13.87 14.70 -31.75
CA LEU A 54 14.08 15.45 -30.51
C LEU A 54 14.14 16.96 -30.75
N SER A 55 14.75 17.38 -31.85
CA SER A 55 14.79 18.77 -32.27
C SER A 55 13.39 19.30 -32.61
N ALA A 56 12.58 18.53 -33.32
CA ALA A 56 11.21 18.90 -33.67
C ALA A 56 10.33 19.06 -32.41
N ILE A 57 10.47 18.17 -31.44
CA ILE A 57 9.71 18.26 -30.17
C ILE A 57 10.11 19.52 -29.40
N LYS A 58 11.39 19.88 -29.34
CA LYS A 58 11.88 21.04 -28.58
C LYS A 58 11.62 22.39 -29.25
N ARG A 59 11.69 22.45 -30.58
CA ARG A 59 11.54 23.72 -31.33
C ARG A 59 10.10 24.22 -31.42
N HIS A 60 9.11 23.35 -31.30
CA HIS A 60 7.71 23.68 -31.48
C HIS A 60 6.96 23.60 -30.16
N ASN A 61 6.09 24.59 -29.92
CA ASN A 61 5.34 24.72 -28.66
C ASN A 61 3.91 24.18 -28.73
N THR A 62 3.45 23.79 -29.92
CA THR A 62 2.10 23.24 -30.12
C THR A 62 2.16 21.81 -30.67
N ASP A 63 1.20 20.99 -30.28
CA ASP A 63 1.10 19.59 -30.73
C ASP A 63 1.02 19.50 -32.26
N VAL A 64 0.23 20.36 -32.88
CA VAL A 64 0.07 20.40 -34.33
C VAL A 64 1.40 20.71 -35.05
N ALA A 65 2.18 21.66 -34.53
CA ALA A 65 3.45 22.02 -35.12
C ALA A 65 4.52 20.93 -34.93
N ARG A 66 4.55 20.30 -33.74
CA ARG A 66 5.44 19.15 -33.47
C ARG A 66 5.14 17.98 -34.39
N GLU A 67 3.86 17.62 -34.49
CA GLU A 67 3.41 16.54 -35.37
C GLU A 67 3.72 16.83 -36.85
N ALA A 68 3.44 18.04 -37.33
CA ALA A 68 3.75 18.44 -38.70
C ALA A 68 5.25 18.37 -39.01
N ALA A 69 6.10 18.83 -38.08
CA ALA A 69 7.55 18.75 -38.21
C ALA A 69 8.04 17.29 -38.30
N ILE A 70 7.54 16.40 -37.42
CA ILE A 70 7.91 14.98 -37.46
C ILE A 70 7.39 14.30 -38.73
N ARG A 71 6.18 14.64 -39.19
CA ARG A 71 5.61 14.11 -40.44
C ARG A 71 6.41 14.53 -41.69
N SER A 72 7.11 15.64 -41.65
CA SER A 72 7.92 16.11 -42.80
C SER A 72 9.26 15.36 -42.91
N LEU A 73 9.70 14.66 -41.85
CA LEU A 73 10.96 13.94 -41.87
C LEU A 73 10.93 12.75 -42.85
N ASP A 74 11.93 12.66 -43.70
CA ASP A 74 12.10 11.63 -44.73
C ASP A 74 10.81 11.30 -45.50
N GLY A 75 10.12 12.34 -45.96
CA GLY A 75 8.86 12.18 -46.72
C GLY A 75 7.76 11.41 -46.00
N GLY A 76 7.79 11.43 -44.67
CA GLY A 76 6.76 10.79 -43.81
C GLY A 76 7.08 9.38 -43.34
N LYS A 77 8.20 8.81 -43.78
CA LYS A 77 8.61 7.42 -43.38
C LYS A 77 8.89 7.35 -41.88
N VAL A 78 9.56 8.36 -41.32
CA VAL A 78 9.84 8.42 -39.87
C VAL A 78 8.54 8.41 -39.06
N TYR A 79 7.56 9.21 -39.47
CA TYR A 79 6.26 9.24 -38.78
C TYR A 79 5.51 7.90 -38.89
N ALA A 80 5.58 7.24 -40.04
CA ALA A 80 4.97 5.92 -40.23
C ALA A 80 5.64 4.86 -39.32
N GLU A 81 6.96 4.90 -39.17
CA GLU A 81 7.71 4.03 -38.24
C GLU A 81 7.29 4.29 -36.79
N LEU A 82 7.21 5.55 -36.36
CA LEU A 82 6.75 5.91 -35.02
C LEU A 82 5.32 5.45 -34.75
N LEU A 83 4.42 5.55 -35.75
CA LEU A 83 3.05 5.04 -35.64
C LEU A 83 2.98 3.53 -35.44
N ALA A 84 3.89 2.80 -36.06
CA ALA A 84 3.92 1.35 -35.97
C ALA A 84 4.57 0.83 -34.67
N THR A 85 5.63 1.52 -34.19
CA THR A 85 6.51 0.98 -33.14
C THR A 85 6.41 1.73 -31.80
N VAL A 86 6.33 3.06 -31.80
CA VAL A 86 6.46 3.89 -30.59
C VAL A 86 5.09 4.37 -30.09
N TYR A 87 4.28 4.97 -30.93
CA TYR A 87 2.97 5.50 -30.51
C TYR A 87 2.02 4.49 -29.87
N PRO A 88 2.00 3.18 -30.26
CA PRO A 88 1.19 2.21 -29.55
C PRO A 88 1.55 2.07 -28.07
N THR A 89 2.81 2.22 -27.71
CA THR A 89 3.30 2.13 -26.32
C THR A 89 2.95 3.36 -25.48
N LEU A 90 2.76 4.51 -26.13
CA LEU A 90 2.36 5.77 -25.50
C LEU A 90 0.84 5.93 -25.33
N ARG A 91 0.05 5.12 -26.08
CA ARG A 91 -1.41 5.15 -26.01
C ARG A 91 -1.90 4.50 -24.72
N ARG A 92 -1.75 5.22 -23.60
CA ARG A 92 -2.22 4.79 -22.28
C ARG A 92 -3.24 5.76 -21.72
N THR A 93 -4.14 5.25 -20.90
CA THR A 93 -5.00 6.07 -20.03
C THR A 93 -4.50 5.91 -18.60
N VAL A 94 -4.16 7.00 -17.95
CA VAL A 94 -3.71 7.00 -16.54
C VAL A 94 -4.91 7.38 -15.67
N PHE A 95 -5.25 6.49 -14.76
CA PHE A 95 -6.24 6.74 -13.73
C PHE A 95 -5.51 7.03 -12.42
N ARG A 96 -5.76 8.21 -11.86
CA ARG A 96 -5.23 8.59 -10.54
C ARG A 96 -6.40 8.76 -9.58
N MET A 97 -6.32 8.08 -8.45
CA MET A 97 -7.31 8.22 -7.38
C MET A 97 -6.60 8.86 -6.18
N ARG A 98 -7.16 9.98 -5.69
CA ARG A 98 -6.75 10.57 -4.42
C ARG A 98 -7.83 10.26 -3.40
N PHE A 99 -7.41 9.81 -2.25
CA PHE A 99 -8.28 9.59 -1.11
C PHE A 99 -7.88 10.54 0.01
N ASP A 100 -8.83 11.27 0.53
CA ASP A 100 -8.69 11.89 1.84
C ASP A 100 -9.15 10.87 2.87
N VAL A 101 -8.19 10.30 3.58
CA VAL A 101 -8.47 9.32 4.63
C VAL A 101 -8.57 10.07 5.95
N ARG A 102 -9.77 10.19 6.51
CA ARG A 102 -9.92 10.60 7.89
C ARG A 102 -9.72 9.40 8.83
N PRO A 103 -9.24 9.62 10.04
CA PRO A 103 -9.22 8.56 11.05
C PRO A 103 -10.64 8.06 11.32
N TYR A 104 -10.78 6.76 11.54
CA TYR A 104 -12.04 6.19 12.01
C TYR A 104 -12.38 6.73 13.41
N THR A 105 -13.67 6.97 13.63
CA THR A 105 -14.19 7.15 14.99
C THR A 105 -14.13 5.82 15.76
N ASP A 106 -14.33 5.87 17.06
CA ASP A 106 -14.24 4.71 17.92
C ASP A 106 -15.33 3.67 17.59
N ASP A 107 -16.54 4.13 17.31
CA ASP A 107 -17.66 3.27 16.90
C ASP A 107 -17.42 2.65 15.53
N GLU A 108 -16.85 3.41 14.58
CA GLU A 108 -16.49 2.91 13.27
C GLU A 108 -15.39 1.84 13.35
N LEU A 109 -14.42 1.99 14.25
CA LEU A 109 -13.39 0.96 14.46
C LEU A 109 -13.98 -0.35 14.96
N GLU A 110 -14.94 -0.28 15.90
CA GLU A 110 -15.63 -1.46 16.43
C GLU A 110 -16.46 -2.15 15.32
N GLU A 111 -17.18 -1.38 14.51
CA GLU A 111 -17.94 -1.90 13.37
C GLU A 111 -17.04 -2.52 12.30
N MET A 112 -15.94 -1.84 11.92
CA MET A 112 -14.97 -2.35 10.95
C MET A 112 -14.29 -3.62 11.44
N PHE A 113 -13.95 -3.70 12.72
CA PHE A 113 -13.38 -4.91 13.31
C PHE A 113 -14.36 -6.09 13.27
N ALA A 114 -15.64 -5.84 13.51
CA ALA A 114 -16.68 -6.86 13.47
C ALA A 114 -17.00 -7.36 12.06
N THR A 115 -16.92 -6.50 11.05
CA THR A 115 -17.37 -6.80 9.68
C THR A 115 -16.23 -7.14 8.73
N VAL A 116 -15.18 -6.32 8.68
CA VAL A 116 -14.06 -6.42 7.73
C VAL A 116 -12.70 -6.14 8.40
N PRO A 117 -12.32 -6.88 9.43
CA PRO A 117 -11.10 -6.60 10.21
C PRO A 117 -9.83 -6.57 9.37
N GLY A 118 -9.82 -7.25 8.22
CA GLY A 118 -8.70 -7.23 7.28
C GLY A 118 -8.40 -5.87 6.64
N CYS A 119 -9.34 -4.92 6.71
CA CYS A 119 -9.15 -3.56 6.20
C CYS A 119 -8.53 -2.61 7.24
N LEU A 120 -8.46 -3.01 8.51
CA LEU A 120 -7.85 -2.19 9.55
C LEU A 120 -6.31 -2.30 9.50
N SER A 121 -5.65 -1.16 9.62
CA SER A 121 -4.21 -1.10 9.85
C SER A 121 -3.86 -1.60 11.26
N GLN A 122 -2.61 -1.94 11.47
CA GLN A 122 -2.11 -2.35 12.78
C GLN A 122 -2.32 -1.28 13.86
N TYR A 123 -2.12 -0.01 13.50
CA TYR A 123 -2.35 1.11 14.39
C TYR A 123 -3.82 1.21 14.83
N GLU A 124 -4.75 1.06 13.90
CA GLU A 124 -6.20 1.09 14.18
C GLU A 124 -6.63 -0.06 15.07
N MET A 125 -6.09 -1.27 14.83
CA MET A 125 -6.32 -2.42 15.72
C MET A 125 -5.80 -2.14 17.14
N TYR A 126 -4.62 -1.54 17.28
CA TYR A 126 -4.08 -1.23 18.62
C TYR A 126 -4.85 -0.11 19.31
N LYS A 127 -5.32 0.89 18.56
CA LYS A 127 -6.22 1.93 19.08
C LYS A 127 -7.50 1.30 19.63
N LEU A 128 -8.14 0.41 18.87
CA LEU A 128 -9.34 -0.32 19.30
C LEU A 128 -9.04 -1.20 20.53
N ALA A 129 -7.91 -1.91 20.56
CA ALA A 129 -7.52 -2.72 21.71
C ALA A 129 -7.33 -1.86 22.97
N GLN A 130 -6.76 -0.67 22.85
CA GLN A 130 -6.64 0.27 23.95
C GLN A 130 -8.00 0.74 24.46
N GLN A 131 -8.94 1.07 23.59
CA GLN A 131 -10.32 1.41 23.97
C GLN A 131 -11.01 0.28 24.75
N TYR A 132 -10.82 -0.97 24.30
CA TYR A 132 -11.33 -2.13 25.02
C TYR A 132 -10.78 -2.20 26.45
N VAL A 133 -9.47 -1.95 26.60
CA VAL A 133 -8.85 -1.91 27.94
C VAL A 133 -9.44 -0.80 28.81
N GLU A 134 -9.61 0.40 28.26
CA GLU A 134 -10.16 1.57 28.98
C GLU A 134 -11.62 1.34 29.39
N CYS A 135 -12.40 0.63 28.56
CA CYS A 135 -13.76 0.23 28.86
C CYS A 135 -13.87 -1.07 29.71
N GLY A 136 -12.76 -1.63 30.16
CA GLY A 136 -12.74 -2.88 30.92
C GLY A 136 -13.11 -4.14 30.12
N LYS A 137 -13.13 -4.05 28.78
CA LYS A 137 -13.36 -5.17 27.87
C LYS A 137 -12.06 -5.96 27.63
N ASN A 138 -12.20 -7.24 27.26
CA ASN A 138 -11.04 -8.09 26.93
C ASN A 138 -10.55 -7.82 25.49
N PRO A 139 -9.30 -7.34 25.27
CA PRO A 139 -8.77 -7.00 23.95
C PRO A 139 -8.11 -8.17 23.22
N VAL A 140 -8.08 -9.39 23.78
CA VAL A 140 -7.31 -10.53 23.22
C VAL A 140 -7.72 -10.87 21.79
N ALA A 141 -9.01 -10.80 21.46
CA ALA A 141 -9.49 -11.07 20.09
C ALA A 141 -8.89 -10.10 19.06
N ILE A 142 -8.71 -8.83 19.44
CA ILE A 142 -8.14 -7.80 18.56
C ILE A 142 -6.63 -8.06 18.36
N TYR A 143 -5.89 -8.33 19.44
CA TYR A 143 -4.47 -8.67 19.35
C TYR A 143 -4.21 -9.98 18.60
N ARG A 144 -5.12 -10.96 18.74
CA ARG A 144 -5.07 -12.20 17.94
C ARG A 144 -5.20 -11.89 16.45
N LYS A 145 -6.17 -11.07 16.08
CA LYS A 145 -6.38 -10.69 14.69
C LYS A 145 -5.19 -9.93 14.10
N ALA A 146 -4.61 -9.00 14.86
CA ALA A 146 -3.37 -8.31 14.47
C ALA A 146 -2.21 -9.30 14.27
N TYR A 147 -2.02 -10.26 15.16
CA TYR A 147 -1.02 -11.33 15.04
C TYR A 147 -1.21 -12.22 13.80
N GLU A 148 -2.45 -12.50 13.42
CA GLU A 148 -2.78 -13.29 12.22
C GLU A 148 -2.56 -12.49 10.93
N GLN A 149 -2.82 -11.20 10.95
CA GLN A 149 -2.73 -10.32 9.78
C GLN A 149 -1.31 -9.82 9.53
N PHE A 150 -0.60 -9.44 10.60
CA PHE A 150 0.76 -8.86 10.52
C PHE A 150 1.81 -9.88 10.95
N VAL A 151 1.83 -11.02 10.27
CA VAL A 151 2.62 -12.22 10.64
C VAL A 151 4.12 -12.01 10.73
N LEU A 152 4.65 -10.99 10.06
CA LEU A 152 6.09 -10.68 10.05
C LEU A 152 6.46 -9.60 11.08
N ASP A 153 5.50 -9.02 11.77
CA ASP A 153 5.77 -7.96 12.74
C ASP A 153 5.97 -8.54 14.15
N PRO A 154 7.19 -8.42 14.72
CA PRO A 154 7.47 -8.85 16.09
C PRO A 154 6.56 -8.20 17.13
N LEU A 155 6.11 -6.95 16.91
CA LEU A 155 5.24 -6.26 17.85
C LEU A 155 3.85 -6.90 17.93
N ALA A 156 3.31 -7.41 16.82
CA ALA A 156 2.04 -8.14 16.82
C ALA A 156 2.15 -9.45 17.64
N VAL A 157 3.28 -10.14 17.53
CA VAL A 157 3.57 -11.35 18.32
C VAL A 157 3.64 -11.03 19.81
N LEU A 158 4.38 -9.98 20.18
CA LEU A 158 4.57 -9.56 21.59
C LEU A 158 3.25 -9.10 22.22
N ASN A 159 2.49 -8.27 21.52
CA ASN A 159 1.21 -7.77 22.03
C ASN A 159 0.20 -8.88 22.25
N TYR A 160 0.11 -9.83 21.32
CA TYR A 160 -0.80 -10.97 21.48
C TYR A 160 -0.35 -11.87 22.63
N ALA A 161 0.93 -12.19 22.75
CA ALA A 161 1.44 -12.98 23.84
C ALA A 161 1.20 -12.31 25.21
N ASN A 162 1.46 -11.00 25.32
CA ASN A 162 1.20 -10.23 26.54
C ASN A 162 -0.29 -10.22 26.89
N ALA A 163 -1.17 -10.09 25.89
CA ALA A 163 -2.60 -10.13 26.10
C ALA A 163 -3.08 -11.49 26.62
N LEU A 164 -2.55 -12.60 26.08
CA LEU A 164 -2.81 -13.97 26.59
C LEU A 164 -2.40 -14.11 28.06
N LEU A 165 -1.21 -13.62 28.43
CA LEU A 165 -0.72 -13.68 29.82
C LEU A 165 -1.56 -12.82 30.75
N LYS A 166 -1.93 -11.61 30.33
CA LYS A 166 -2.61 -10.62 31.18
C LYS A 166 -4.08 -10.95 31.38
N TYR A 167 -4.81 -11.25 30.32
CA TYR A 167 -6.26 -11.33 30.32
C TYR A 167 -6.78 -12.77 30.36
N GLU A 168 -6.15 -13.71 29.66
CA GLU A 168 -6.56 -15.11 29.63
C GLU A 168 -5.79 -16.00 30.62
N LYS A 169 -4.67 -15.49 31.19
CA LYS A 169 -3.78 -16.27 32.06
C LYS A 169 -3.25 -17.56 31.40
N ASP A 170 -3.22 -17.59 30.06
CA ASP A 170 -2.77 -18.74 29.28
C ASP A 170 -1.28 -18.65 28.93
N ALA A 171 -0.44 -19.11 29.87
CA ALA A 171 1.01 -19.19 29.70
C ALA A 171 1.42 -20.14 28.57
N ASN A 172 0.66 -21.22 28.31
CA ASN A 172 1.00 -22.18 27.27
C ASN A 172 0.79 -21.58 25.88
N ALA A 173 -0.35 -20.94 25.65
CA ALA A 173 -0.62 -20.24 24.40
C ALA A 173 0.40 -19.10 24.17
N ALA A 174 0.71 -18.30 25.20
CA ALA A 174 1.70 -17.23 25.11
C ALA A 174 3.08 -17.76 24.70
N LEU A 175 3.58 -18.84 25.34
CA LEU A 175 4.85 -19.46 24.97
C LEU A 175 4.85 -20.00 23.53
N LYS A 176 3.72 -20.55 23.08
CA LYS A 176 3.58 -21.00 21.67
C LYS A 176 3.70 -19.86 20.68
N VAL A 177 3.09 -18.73 20.97
CA VAL A 177 3.17 -17.50 20.16
C VAL A 177 4.60 -16.96 20.16
N LEU A 178 5.22 -16.84 21.34
CA LEU A 178 6.59 -16.29 21.51
C LEU A 178 7.68 -17.12 20.84
N LYS A 179 7.45 -18.41 20.54
CA LYS A 179 8.41 -19.23 19.78
C LYS A 179 8.79 -18.64 18.42
N ARG A 180 7.97 -17.75 17.84
CA ARG A 180 8.31 -17.03 16.61
C ARG A 180 9.45 -16.03 16.79
N LEU A 181 9.69 -15.58 18.02
CA LEU A 181 10.70 -14.56 18.39
C LEU A 181 11.93 -15.16 19.10
N LYS A 182 12.40 -16.31 18.65
CA LYS A 182 13.49 -17.05 19.32
C LYS A 182 14.76 -16.24 19.59
N ASN A 183 15.07 -15.26 18.73
CA ASN A 183 16.28 -14.45 18.78
C ASN A 183 16.00 -12.99 19.08
N ASP A 184 14.82 -12.66 19.58
CA ASP A 184 14.41 -11.29 19.90
C ASP A 184 14.40 -11.10 21.43
N ASN A 185 15.31 -10.27 21.93
CA ASN A 185 15.44 -10.01 23.37
C ASN A 185 14.15 -9.48 24.01
N ARG A 186 13.27 -8.85 23.24
CA ARG A 186 11.97 -8.36 23.71
C ARG A 186 11.04 -9.49 24.14
N ALA A 187 11.25 -10.71 23.65
CA ALA A 187 10.47 -11.89 24.05
C ALA A 187 10.87 -12.47 25.41
N LEU A 188 12.07 -12.14 25.93
CA LEU A 188 12.61 -12.72 27.16
C LEU A 188 11.72 -12.45 28.38
N LEU A 189 11.28 -11.20 28.54
CA LEU A 189 10.41 -10.82 29.68
C LEU A 189 9.04 -11.54 29.62
N PRO A 190 8.28 -11.50 28.52
CA PRO A 190 7.05 -12.28 28.41
C PRO A 190 7.25 -13.79 28.60
N MET A 191 8.37 -14.37 28.13
CA MET A 191 8.70 -15.79 28.35
C MET A 191 8.96 -16.08 29.82
N ALA A 192 9.72 -15.21 30.51
CA ALA A 192 9.97 -15.36 31.94
C ALA A 192 8.68 -15.34 32.76
N ILE A 193 7.78 -14.40 32.44
CA ILE A 193 6.45 -14.30 33.08
C ILE A 193 5.65 -15.59 32.83
N ALA A 194 5.64 -16.09 31.60
CA ALA A 194 4.93 -17.31 31.25
C ALA A 194 5.47 -18.54 31.97
N TYR A 195 6.79 -18.71 32.08
CA TYR A 195 7.41 -19.80 32.84
C TYR A 195 7.12 -19.68 34.34
N ASN A 196 7.17 -18.47 34.88
CA ASN A 196 6.80 -18.21 36.27
C ASN A 196 5.35 -18.62 36.56
N MET A 197 4.41 -18.27 35.68
CA MET A 197 3.00 -18.66 35.81
C MET A 197 2.79 -20.18 35.76
N LYS A 198 3.69 -20.89 35.08
CA LYS A 198 3.70 -22.38 35.03
C LYS A 198 4.39 -23.03 36.20
N GLY A 199 5.04 -22.28 37.08
CA GLY A 199 5.87 -22.84 38.18
C GLY A 199 7.23 -23.37 37.72
N ASP A 200 7.67 -23.09 36.50
CA ASP A 200 9.00 -23.44 35.97
C ASP A 200 10.02 -22.35 36.34
N TRP A 201 10.35 -22.27 37.60
CA TRP A 201 11.20 -21.22 38.18
C TRP A 201 12.59 -21.17 37.55
N GLN A 202 13.16 -22.32 37.20
CA GLN A 202 14.49 -22.40 36.60
C GLN A 202 14.53 -21.71 35.22
N LYS A 203 13.54 -21.98 34.38
CA LYS A 203 13.47 -21.32 33.08
C LYS A 203 13.09 -19.83 33.19
N ALA A 204 12.24 -19.48 34.14
CA ALA A 204 11.92 -18.11 34.41
C ALA A 204 13.17 -17.28 34.76
N GLU A 205 13.99 -17.82 35.70
CA GLU A 205 15.26 -17.20 36.10
C GLU A 205 16.26 -17.12 34.95
N GLN A 206 16.40 -18.15 34.13
CA GLN A 206 17.26 -18.11 32.95
C GLN A 206 16.86 -16.97 31.98
N MET A 207 15.55 -16.81 31.72
CA MET A 207 15.06 -15.75 30.85
C MET A 207 15.31 -14.36 31.47
N PHE A 208 15.09 -14.19 32.78
CA PHE A 208 15.38 -12.91 33.47
C PHE A 208 16.86 -12.54 33.42
N ASN A 209 17.76 -13.52 33.68
CA ASN A 209 19.20 -13.28 33.65
C ASN A 209 19.75 -13.01 32.24
N ALA A 210 19.03 -13.45 31.21
CA ALA A 210 19.36 -13.13 29.81
C ALA A 210 18.93 -11.72 29.37
N ILE A 211 18.12 -11.02 30.17
CA ILE A 211 17.80 -9.62 29.95
C ILE A 211 19.01 -8.81 30.40
N SER A 212 19.91 -8.43 29.45
CA SER A 212 21.05 -7.58 29.78
C SER A 212 20.57 -6.30 30.43
N PRO A 213 21.20 -5.87 31.55
CA PRO A 213 20.96 -4.54 32.07
C PRO A 213 21.36 -3.51 31.01
N GLN A 214 20.41 -2.66 30.60
CA GLN A 214 20.68 -1.50 29.76
C GLN A 214 21.30 -0.38 30.60
#